data_0c54821eb966a4f17f662260cc29eec0
#
_entry.id   0c54821eb966a4f17f662260cc29eec0
#
_cell.length_a   1.000
_cell.length_b   1.000
_cell.length_c   1.000
_cell.angle_alpha   90.00
_cell.angle_beta   90.00
_cell.angle_gamma   90.00
#
_symmetry.space_group_name_H-M   'P 1'
#
loop_
_entity.id
_entity.type
_entity.pdbx_description
1 polymer ?
#
loop_
_entity_poly.entity_id
_entity_poly.type
_entity_poly.pdbx_seq_one_letter_code
_entity_poly.pdbx_strand_id
1 'polypeptide(L)'
;MDSENTFKNYFDLNPSLILNFSGPNSILKRSYIKYSEDLRSLTVRYELSLFPDFISLFFSHEKPYKAFYPLVNSDVDKTDYTGVVIYVGDVYNNTFGSKKLEDSFFIKIYDENIRPYFDKRMVSSEALKKWGMLEYSNDVLYSNKNRVGYRPLKLVAKSIYGKNNTDIILDEYSINKLFSNSNNIKLLQDGKLVIIK
;
A
#
# COMPACT_ATOMS: atom_id res chain seq x y z
N MET A 1 8.69 1.43 -2.62
CA MET A 1 8.34 0.08 -2.29
C MET A 1 7.82 -0.02 -0.86
N ASP A 2 8.60 0.28 0.16
CA ASP A 2 8.16 0.55 1.53
C ASP A 2 9.09 1.57 2.18
N SER A 3 8.86 1.91 3.46
CA SER A 3 9.63 2.95 4.17
C SER A 3 11.11 2.65 4.35
N GLU A 4 11.52 1.40 4.21
CA GLU A 4 12.88 0.93 4.47
C GLU A 4 13.61 0.55 3.18
N ASN A 5 12.87 0.00 2.20
CA ASN A 5 13.44 -0.59 1.00
C ASN A 5 12.90 0.04 -0.28
N THR A 6 13.79 0.48 -1.14
CA THR A 6 13.50 0.76 -2.55
C THR A 6 13.43 -0.56 -3.34
N PHE A 7 12.92 -0.53 -4.57
CA PHE A 7 12.98 -1.71 -5.45
C PHE A 7 14.43 -2.18 -5.64
N LYS A 8 15.37 -1.26 -5.86
CA LYS A 8 16.78 -1.59 -6.02
C LYS A 8 17.28 -2.39 -4.82
N ASN A 9 17.12 -1.86 -3.59
CA ASN A 9 17.56 -2.54 -2.38
C ASN A 9 16.93 -3.93 -2.23
N TYR A 10 15.64 -4.05 -2.59
CA TYR A 10 14.96 -5.34 -2.47
C TYR A 10 15.50 -6.38 -3.45
N PHE A 11 15.79 -6.01 -4.69
CA PHE A 11 16.41 -6.89 -5.67
C PHE A 11 17.87 -7.20 -5.34
N ASP A 12 18.62 -6.24 -4.81
CA ASP A 12 20.00 -6.45 -4.35
C ASP A 12 20.06 -7.50 -3.20
N LEU A 13 19.08 -7.47 -2.29
CA LEU A 13 18.95 -8.44 -1.21
C LEU A 13 18.39 -9.80 -1.66
N ASN A 14 17.67 -9.83 -2.78
CA ASN A 14 17.00 -11.03 -3.30
C ASN A 14 17.28 -11.23 -4.79
N PRO A 15 18.54 -11.47 -5.20
CA PRO A 15 18.94 -11.50 -6.60
C PRO A 15 18.23 -12.60 -7.42
N SER A 16 17.79 -13.67 -6.76
CA SER A 16 17.01 -14.74 -7.42
C SER A 16 15.68 -14.25 -8.01
N LEU A 17 15.12 -13.16 -7.51
CA LEU A 17 13.90 -12.56 -8.07
C LEU A 17 14.09 -12.02 -9.48
N ILE A 18 15.33 -11.68 -9.86
CA ILE A 18 15.66 -11.22 -11.21
C ILE A 18 15.34 -12.30 -12.24
N LEU A 19 15.43 -13.57 -11.85
CA LEU A 19 15.10 -14.69 -12.74
C LEU A 19 13.62 -14.70 -13.16
N ASN A 20 12.73 -14.08 -12.39
CA ASN A 20 11.33 -13.94 -12.78
C ASN A 20 11.12 -13.00 -13.99
N PHE A 21 12.12 -12.21 -14.37
CA PHE A 21 12.09 -11.32 -15.52
C PHE A 21 12.74 -11.91 -16.77
N SER A 22 13.23 -13.16 -16.68
CA SER A 22 13.92 -13.83 -17.78
C SER A 22 13.47 -15.29 -17.91
N GLY A 23 13.70 -15.89 -19.06
CA GLY A 23 13.38 -17.29 -19.33
C GLY A 23 11.91 -17.58 -19.68
N PRO A 24 11.56 -18.87 -19.77
CA PRO A 24 10.24 -19.33 -20.25
C PRO A 24 9.08 -18.89 -19.36
N ASN A 25 9.33 -18.76 -18.04
CA ASN A 25 8.32 -18.39 -17.05
C ASN A 25 8.41 -16.91 -16.66
N SER A 26 8.96 -16.08 -17.54
CA SER A 26 9.09 -14.64 -17.27
C SER A 26 7.73 -13.98 -17.08
N ILE A 27 7.63 -13.13 -16.03
CA ILE A 27 6.48 -12.24 -15.82
C ILE A 27 6.44 -11.08 -16.83
N LEU A 28 7.55 -10.84 -17.56
CA LEU A 28 7.60 -9.93 -18.69
C LEU A 28 7.07 -10.59 -19.94
N LYS A 29 6.00 -10.04 -20.49
CA LYS A 29 5.43 -10.46 -21.77
C LYS A 29 5.98 -9.58 -22.88
N ARG A 30 6.64 -10.19 -23.86
CA ARG A 30 7.08 -9.48 -25.05
C ARG A 30 5.90 -9.25 -25.97
N SER A 31 5.49 -8.00 -26.16
CA SER A 31 4.30 -7.64 -26.94
C SER A 31 4.60 -7.17 -28.35
N TYR A 32 5.85 -6.75 -28.63
CA TYR A 32 6.17 -6.13 -29.90
C TYR A 32 7.66 -6.23 -30.21
N ILE A 33 7.98 -6.50 -31.50
CA ILE A 33 9.34 -6.44 -32.04
C ILE A 33 9.30 -5.66 -33.35
N LYS A 34 10.16 -4.67 -33.50
CA LYS A 34 10.35 -3.92 -34.74
C LYS A 34 11.84 -3.78 -35.04
N TYR A 35 12.22 -4.14 -36.25
CA TYR A 35 13.52 -3.83 -36.81
C TYR A 35 13.47 -2.46 -37.49
N SER A 36 14.57 -1.72 -37.45
CA SER A 36 14.75 -0.55 -38.32
C SER A 36 14.83 -1.01 -39.77
N GLU A 37 14.55 -0.09 -40.70
CA GLU A 37 14.61 -0.39 -42.14
C GLU A 37 16.00 -0.83 -42.61
N ASP A 38 17.04 -0.32 -41.98
CA ASP A 38 18.44 -0.65 -42.22
C ASP A 38 18.93 -1.87 -41.44
N LEU A 39 18.05 -2.52 -40.66
CA LEU A 39 18.30 -3.70 -39.80
C LEU A 39 19.40 -3.47 -38.73
N ARG A 40 19.79 -2.22 -38.45
CA ARG A 40 20.84 -1.89 -37.48
C ARG A 40 20.33 -1.74 -36.05
N SER A 41 19.02 -1.57 -35.87
CA SER A 41 18.41 -1.47 -34.57
C SER A 41 17.18 -2.36 -34.41
N LEU A 42 16.95 -2.78 -33.17
CA LEU A 42 15.84 -3.61 -32.75
C LEU A 42 15.10 -2.91 -31.60
N THR A 43 13.82 -2.64 -31.79
CA THR A 43 12.95 -2.16 -30.71
C THR A 43 12.13 -3.33 -30.19
N VAL A 44 12.20 -3.57 -28.88
CA VAL A 44 11.42 -4.60 -28.19
C VAL A 44 10.60 -3.92 -27.10
N ARG A 45 9.29 -4.21 -27.09
CA ARG A 45 8.40 -3.77 -26.01
C ARG A 45 8.10 -4.94 -25.10
N TYR A 46 8.26 -4.71 -23.80
CA TYR A 46 7.85 -5.63 -22.77
C TYR A 46 6.70 -5.04 -21.97
N GLU A 47 5.77 -5.87 -21.58
CA GLU A 47 4.64 -5.54 -20.71
C GLU A 47 4.77 -6.32 -19.40
N LEU A 48 4.54 -5.63 -18.30
CA LEU A 48 4.54 -6.20 -16.97
C LEU A 48 3.20 -5.91 -16.31
N SER A 49 2.49 -6.97 -15.91
CA SER A 49 1.29 -6.83 -15.10
C SER A 49 1.68 -6.53 -13.64
N LEU A 50 1.24 -5.38 -13.12
CA LEU A 50 1.49 -5.04 -11.72
C LEU A 50 0.74 -5.99 -10.79
N PHE A 51 -0.51 -6.29 -11.10
CA PHE A 51 -1.38 -7.19 -10.36
C PHE A 51 -1.90 -8.30 -11.29
N PRO A 52 -1.80 -9.57 -10.92
CA PRO A 52 -1.17 -10.10 -9.70
C PRO A 52 0.36 -10.32 -9.80
N ASP A 53 0.95 -10.28 -11.00
CA ASP A 53 2.26 -10.90 -11.27
C ASP A 53 3.40 -10.22 -10.50
N PHE A 54 3.58 -8.91 -10.71
CA PHE A 54 4.70 -8.18 -10.12
C PHE A 54 4.58 -8.10 -8.59
N ILE A 55 3.39 -7.77 -8.08
CA ILE A 55 3.20 -7.60 -6.63
C ILE A 55 3.45 -8.89 -5.85
N SER A 56 3.19 -10.04 -6.46
CA SER A 56 3.39 -11.36 -5.84
C SER A 56 4.85 -11.68 -5.52
N LEU A 57 5.80 -10.98 -6.10
CA LEU A 57 7.22 -11.12 -5.78
C LEU A 57 7.58 -10.62 -4.36
N PHE A 58 6.72 -9.79 -3.74
CA PHE A 58 7.05 -9.04 -2.54
C PHE A 58 6.34 -9.51 -1.27
N PHE A 59 5.57 -10.58 -1.35
CA PHE A 59 4.96 -11.22 -0.19
C PHE A 59 4.82 -12.74 -0.41
N SER A 60 4.83 -13.50 0.69
CA SER A 60 4.73 -14.97 0.66
C SER A 60 3.65 -15.53 1.59
N HIS A 61 2.98 -14.68 2.39
CA HIS A 61 1.94 -15.14 3.29
C HIS A 61 0.64 -15.43 2.54
N GLU A 62 -0.04 -16.52 2.93
CA GLU A 62 -1.33 -16.91 2.36
C GLU A 62 -2.50 -16.25 3.11
N LYS A 63 -2.39 -16.18 4.44
CA LYS A 63 -3.43 -15.63 5.32
C LYS A 63 -2.93 -14.35 5.99
N PRO A 64 -3.83 -13.36 6.21
CA PRO A 64 -3.45 -12.14 6.91
C PRO A 64 -3.04 -12.46 8.36
N TYR A 65 -1.98 -11.82 8.82
CA TYR A 65 -1.57 -11.88 10.22
C TYR A 65 -2.57 -11.13 11.09
N LYS A 66 -2.77 -11.62 12.30
CA LYS A 66 -3.57 -10.92 13.30
C LYS A 66 -2.85 -9.65 13.75
N ALA A 67 -3.61 -8.61 14.10
CA ALA A 67 -3.06 -7.41 14.69
C ALA A 67 -2.23 -7.74 15.94
N PHE A 68 -1.07 -7.10 16.09
CA PHE A 68 -0.17 -7.33 17.22
C PHE A 68 -0.69 -6.79 18.55
N TYR A 69 -1.63 -5.85 18.50
CA TYR A 69 -2.14 -5.18 19.68
C TYR A 69 -3.58 -5.62 19.96
N PRO A 70 -3.92 -5.87 21.23
CA PRO A 70 -5.30 -6.16 21.60
C PRO A 70 -6.17 -4.96 21.18
N LEU A 71 -7.37 -5.27 20.72
CA LEU A 71 -8.38 -4.25 20.46
C LEU A 71 -8.54 -3.41 21.73
N VAL A 72 -8.35 -2.11 21.62
CA VAL A 72 -8.51 -1.21 22.75
C VAL A 72 -9.98 -1.28 23.19
N ASN A 73 -10.22 -1.54 24.47
CA ASN A 73 -11.56 -1.53 25.06
C ASN A 73 -12.05 -0.08 25.21
N SER A 74 -12.35 0.56 24.10
CA SER A 74 -13.09 1.81 24.06
C SER A 74 -14.51 1.51 23.55
N ASP A 75 -15.45 2.39 23.79
CA ASP A 75 -16.79 2.31 23.19
C ASP A 75 -16.68 2.05 21.71
N VAL A 76 -16.93 0.80 21.32
CA VAL A 76 -16.72 0.35 19.93
C VAL A 76 -17.69 1.10 19.05
N ASP A 77 -17.16 1.89 18.11
CA ASP A 77 -17.96 2.48 17.05
C ASP A 77 -18.63 1.35 16.25
N LYS A 78 -19.95 1.20 16.43
CA LYS A 78 -20.76 0.16 15.78
C LYS A 78 -21.13 0.50 14.33
N THR A 79 -20.58 1.59 13.79
CA THR A 79 -20.86 2.00 12.42
C THR A 79 -20.27 1.01 11.42
N ASP A 80 -21.10 0.49 10.54
CA ASP A 80 -20.66 -0.37 9.43
C ASP A 80 -20.05 0.46 8.31
N TYR A 81 -18.78 0.67 8.34
CA TYR A 81 -18.03 1.30 7.25
C TYR A 81 -17.82 0.34 6.08
N THR A 82 -17.62 0.91 4.88
CA THR A 82 -17.44 0.12 3.65
C THR A 82 -15.98 0.13 3.14
N GLY A 83 -15.13 0.94 3.74
CA GLY A 83 -13.72 1.10 3.44
C GLY A 83 -13.09 2.16 4.35
N VAL A 84 -11.82 2.46 4.13
CA VAL A 84 -11.05 3.44 4.92
C VAL A 84 -10.43 4.46 3.97
N VAL A 85 -10.57 5.74 4.30
CA VAL A 85 -9.93 6.86 3.61
C VAL A 85 -9.10 7.64 4.61
N ILE A 86 -7.81 7.80 4.34
CA ILE A 86 -6.90 8.61 5.17
C ILE A 86 -6.46 9.82 4.36
N TYR A 87 -6.74 11.01 4.88
CA TYR A 87 -6.28 12.29 4.32
C TYR A 87 -4.91 12.62 4.90
N VAL A 88 -3.94 12.86 4.04
CA VAL A 88 -2.54 13.12 4.44
C VAL A 88 -2.16 14.51 4.05
N GLY A 89 -2.72 15.36 3.48
CA GLY A 89 -2.37 16.73 3.15
C GLY A 89 -0.88 17.11 3.38
N ASP A 90 -0.53 18.34 3.22
CA ASP A 90 0.79 18.85 3.60
C ASP A 90 0.91 18.87 5.12
N VAL A 91 1.48 17.82 5.68
CA VAL A 91 1.69 17.72 7.13
C VAL A 91 2.88 18.58 7.52
N TYR A 92 2.60 19.70 8.18
CA TYR A 92 3.64 20.56 8.75
C TYR A 92 4.25 19.91 9.99
N ASN A 93 5.47 19.40 9.86
CA ASN A 93 6.30 19.10 11.02
C ASN A 93 7.03 20.40 11.43
N ASN A 94 6.69 20.95 12.57
CA ASN A 94 7.25 22.19 13.11
C ASN A 94 8.79 22.20 13.24
N THR A 95 9.46 21.05 13.13
CA THR A 95 10.91 20.91 13.32
C THR A 95 11.71 20.75 12.00
N PHE A 96 11.10 20.32 10.90
CA PHE A 96 11.85 19.96 9.67
C PHE A 96 11.17 20.36 8.33
N GLY A 97 10.23 21.29 8.35
CA GLY A 97 9.50 21.70 7.15
C GLY A 97 8.34 20.75 6.78
N SER A 98 7.64 21.06 5.70
CA SER A 98 6.56 20.22 5.18
C SER A 98 7.13 18.94 4.59
N LYS A 99 6.68 17.78 5.09
CA LYS A 99 6.96 16.48 4.46
C LYS A 99 5.82 16.13 3.52
N LYS A 100 6.16 15.66 2.33
CA LYS A 100 5.20 15.11 1.39
C LYS A 100 5.23 13.59 1.45
N LEU A 101 4.06 12.95 1.41
CA LEU A 101 3.95 11.50 1.35
C LEU A 101 4.38 11.02 -0.05
N GLU A 102 5.30 10.08 -0.07
CA GLU A 102 5.75 9.42 -1.27
C GLU A 102 4.95 8.14 -1.55
N ASP A 103 4.72 7.84 -2.82
CA ASP A 103 3.98 6.64 -3.22
C ASP A 103 4.76 5.37 -2.93
N SER A 104 4.06 4.39 -2.35
CA SER A 104 4.61 3.09 -2.02
C SER A 104 3.58 1.99 -2.24
N PHE A 105 4.02 0.78 -2.61
CA PHE A 105 3.14 -0.39 -2.65
C PHE A 105 2.71 -0.85 -1.26
N PHE A 106 3.57 -0.65 -0.27
CA PHE A 106 3.35 -1.10 1.09
C PHE A 106 3.68 0.03 2.05
N ILE A 107 2.71 0.39 2.86
CA ILE A 107 2.86 1.37 3.94
C ILE A 107 2.75 0.68 5.29
N LYS A 108 3.18 1.38 6.32
CA LYS A 108 2.84 1.06 7.70
C LYS A 108 2.03 2.18 8.31
N ILE A 109 1.10 1.82 9.20
CA ILE A 109 0.36 2.77 10.02
C ILE A 109 0.84 2.61 11.45
N TYR A 110 1.24 3.73 12.06
CA TYR A 110 1.76 3.82 13.42
C TYR A 110 0.84 4.68 14.27
N ASP A 111 0.92 4.49 15.59
CA ASP A 111 0.44 5.47 16.56
C ASP A 111 1.49 6.56 16.82
N GLU A 112 1.16 7.51 17.71
CA GLU A 112 2.05 8.60 18.12
C GLU A 112 3.31 8.15 18.86
N ASN A 113 3.31 6.94 19.40
CA ASN A 113 4.46 6.29 20.05
C ASN A 113 5.29 5.41 19.10
N ILE A 114 5.05 5.54 17.78
CA ILE A 114 5.73 4.77 16.74
C ILE A 114 5.51 3.25 16.88
N ARG A 115 4.40 2.83 17.47
CA ARG A 115 4.01 1.43 17.49
C ARG A 115 3.27 1.09 16.19
N PRO A 116 3.69 0.04 15.44
CA PRO A 116 3.07 -0.34 14.19
C PRO A 116 1.74 -1.05 14.44
N TYR A 117 0.66 -0.56 13.86
CA TYR A 117 -0.68 -1.16 13.93
C TYR A 117 -1.09 -1.87 12.65
N PHE A 118 -0.49 -1.49 11.51
CA PHE A 118 -0.83 -2.07 10.21
C PHE A 118 0.38 -2.15 9.30
N ASP A 119 0.54 -3.27 8.62
CA ASP A 119 1.53 -3.49 7.56
C ASP A 119 1.03 -4.49 6.50
N LYS A 120 1.81 -4.74 5.45
CA LYS A 120 1.45 -5.62 4.33
C LYS A 120 1.07 -7.04 4.73
N ARG A 121 1.61 -7.55 5.85
CA ARG A 121 1.34 -8.92 6.32
C ARG A 121 -0.08 -9.08 6.84
N MET A 122 -0.73 -7.97 7.20
CA MET A 122 -2.13 -7.97 7.67
C MET A 122 -3.12 -7.95 6.50
N VAL A 123 -2.69 -7.65 5.28
CA VAL A 123 -3.55 -7.66 4.09
C VAL A 123 -3.62 -9.07 3.52
N SER A 124 -4.79 -9.52 3.08
CA SER A 124 -4.95 -10.85 2.49
C SER A 124 -4.17 -10.94 1.16
N SER A 125 -3.62 -12.13 0.88
CA SER A 125 -2.92 -12.37 -0.40
C SER A 125 -3.82 -12.15 -1.61
N GLU A 126 -5.11 -12.42 -1.47
CA GLU A 126 -6.11 -12.20 -2.51
C GLU A 126 -6.29 -10.71 -2.81
N ALA A 127 -6.40 -9.88 -1.77
CA ALA A 127 -6.51 -8.43 -1.93
C ALA A 127 -5.23 -7.85 -2.54
N LEU A 128 -4.05 -8.28 -2.07
CA LEU A 128 -2.77 -7.86 -2.62
C LEU A 128 -2.65 -8.19 -4.11
N LYS A 129 -3.05 -9.39 -4.52
CA LYS A 129 -3.04 -9.82 -5.92
C LYS A 129 -4.08 -9.10 -6.78
N LYS A 130 -5.24 -8.77 -6.21
CA LYS A 130 -6.34 -8.15 -6.94
C LYS A 130 -6.11 -6.68 -7.25
N TRP A 131 -5.68 -5.91 -6.27
CA TRP A 131 -5.61 -4.43 -6.35
C TRP A 131 -4.58 -3.78 -5.42
N GLY A 132 -3.75 -4.57 -4.75
CA GLY A 132 -2.74 -4.06 -3.82
C GLY A 132 -3.27 -3.70 -2.44
N MET A 133 -2.37 -3.25 -1.59
CA MET A 133 -2.65 -2.89 -0.20
C MET A 133 -3.52 -1.64 -0.09
N LEU A 134 -3.31 -0.67 -0.96
CA LEU A 134 -3.96 0.64 -0.94
C LEU A 134 -4.04 1.26 -2.34
N GLU A 135 -4.77 2.36 -2.45
CA GLU A 135 -4.81 3.24 -3.61
C GLU A 135 -4.48 4.67 -3.17
N TYR A 136 -3.73 5.41 -3.99
CA TYR A 136 -3.51 6.84 -3.81
C TYR A 136 -4.44 7.65 -4.71
N SER A 137 -4.93 8.77 -4.19
CA SER A 137 -5.76 9.71 -4.95
C SER A 137 -5.43 11.15 -4.57
N ASN A 138 -5.55 12.05 -5.55
CA ASN A 138 -5.53 13.49 -5.33
C ASN A 138 -6.96 14.07 -5.30
N ASP A 139 -7.98 13.24 -5.53
CA ASP A 139 -9.38 13.66 -5.43
C ASP A 139 -9.81 13.66 -3.96
N VAL A 140 -9.93 14.86 -3.36
CA VAL A 140 -10.31 15.05 -1.96
C VAL A 140 -11.70 14.47 -1.66
N LEU A 141 -12.61 14.48 -2.62
CA LEU A 141 -13.94 13.90 -2.46
C LEU A 141 -13.95 12.39 -2.68
N TYR A 142 -12.88 11.88 -3.32
CA TYR A 142 -12.74 10.49 -3.73
C TYR A 142 -14.05 9.94 -4.33
N SER A 143 -14.33 10.37 -5.52
CA SER A 143 -15.55 9.99 -6.26
C SER A 143 -15.56 8.53 -6.70
N ASN A 144 -14.38 7.87 -6.81
CA ASN A 144 -14.27 6.47 -7.15
C ASN A 144 -14.62 5.57 -5.96
N LYS A 145 -15.84 5.04 -5.96
CA LYS A 145 -16.38 4.22 -4.87
C LYS A 145 -16.05 2.73 -4.99
N ASN A 146 -15.35 2.30 -6.05
CA ASN A 146 -15.11 0.89 -6.31
C ASN A 146 -14.29 0.20 -5.21
N ARG A 147 -13.36 0.96 -4.58
CA ARG A 147 -12.49 0.39 -3.55
C ARG A 147 -13.06 0.50 -2.15
N VAL A 148 -13.57 1.67 -1.76
CA VAL A 148 -14.00 1.95 -0.38
C VAL A 148 -15.51 2.04 -0.18
N GLY A 149 -16.30 1.91 -1.23
CA GLY A 149 -17.76 1.96 -1.17
C GLY A 149 -18.33 3.35 -0.88
N TYR A 150 -19.56 3.38 -0.36
CA TYR A 150 -20.32 4.62 -0.23
C TYR A 150 -20.21 5.28 1.16
N ARG A 151 -19.76 4.55 2.18
CA ARG A 151 -19.66 5.04 3.55
C ARG A 151 -18.28 4.68 4.15
N PRO A 152 -17.18 5.25 3.65
CA PRO A 152 -15.87 4.97 4.20
C PRO A 152 -15.67 5.64 5.56
N LEU A 153 -14.87 5.00 6.43
CA LEU A 153 -14.28 5.63 7.59
C LEU A 153 -13.26 6.66 7.11
N LYS A 154 -13.45 7.92 7.48
CA LYS A 154 -12.56 9.02 7.10
C LYS A 154 -11.69 9.41 8.29
N LEU A 155 -10.39 9.40 8.09
CA LEU A 155 -9.38 9.74 9.08
C LEU A 155 -8.42 10.78 8.51
N VAL A 156 -7.72 11.50 9.38
CA VAL A 156 -6.69 12.46 9.00
C VAL A 156 -5.37 12.00 9.60
N ALA A 157 -4.32 11.95 8.78
CA ALA A 157 -2.99 11.62 9.26
C ALA A 157 -2.43 12.76 10.12
N LYS A 158 -1.83 12.41 11.25
CA LYS A 158 -1.14 13.36 12.12
C LYS A 158 0.22 13.74 11.54
N SER A 159 0.95 12.77 11.02
CA SER A 159 2.24 12.99 10.38
C SER A 159 2.64 11.86 9.43
N ILE A 160 3.72 12.10 8.70
CA ILE A 160 4.37 11.15 7.80
C ILE A 160 5.64 10.62 8.46
N TYR A 161 5.92 9.33 8.28
CA TYR A 161 7.03 8.64 8.93
C TYR A 161 7.85 7.78 7.95
N GLY A 162 9.02 7.36 8.43
CA GLY A 162 9.93 6.48 7.71
C GLY A 162 10.97 7.23 6.86
N LYS A 163 12.04 6.52 6.51
CA LYS A 163 13.17 7.06 5.73
C LYS A 163 12.73 7.60 4.37
N ASN A 164 11.78 6.93 3.75
CA ASN A 164 11.28 7.24 2.42
C ASN A 164 9.97 8.05 2.45
N ASN A 165 9.53 8.54 3.63
CA ASN A 165 8.27 9.28 3.81
C ASN A 165 7.04 8.56 3.24
N THR A 166 6.94 7.26 3.44
CA THR A 166 5.85 6.44 2.88
C THR A 166 4.85 5.97 3.92
N ASP A 167 5.20 6.04 5.21
CA ASP A 167 4.39 5.58 6.32
C ASP A 167 3.60 6.72 6.98
N ILE A 168 2.55 6.35 7.70
CA ILE A 168 1.58 7.29 8.27
C ILE A 168 1.50 7.11 9.77
N ILE A 169 1.50 8.22 10.51
CA ILE A 169 1.17 8.26 11.93
C ILE A 169 -0.27 8.77 12.07
N LEU A 170 -1.09 8.03 12.81
CA LEU A 170 -2.41 8.45 13.25
C LEU A 170 -2.39 8.82 14.72
N ASP A 171 -3.28 9.73 15.11
CA ASP A 171 -3.49 10.05 16.52
C ASP A 171 -4.19 8.89 17.25
N GLU A 172 -4.19 8.93 18.57
CA GLU A 172 -4.76 7.89 19.42
C GLU A 172 -6.25 7.68 19.14
N TYR A 173 -7.00 8.75 18.90
CA TYR A 173 -8.44 8.65 18.57
C TYR A 173 -8.66 7.90 17.27
N SER A 174 -7.91 8.23 16.23
CA SER A 174 -8.00 7.58 14.92
C SER A 174 -7.56 6.12 14.98
N ILE A 175 -6.51 5.81 15.73
CA ILE A 175 -6.05 4.43 15.98
C ILE A 175 -7.15 3.63 16.68
N ASN A 176 -7.72 4.17 17.76
CA ASN A 176 -8.78 3.50 18.49
C ASN A 176 -10.01 3.27 17.60
N LYS A 177 -10.43 4.28 16.84
CA LYS A 177 -11.57 4.18 15.93
C LYS A 177 -11.36 3.13 14.83
N LEU A 178 -10.15 3.02 14.29
CA LEU A 178 -9.81 2.09 13.22
C LEU A 178 -9.66 0.65 13.73
N PHE A 179 -8.99 0.45 14.86
CA PHE A 179 -8.58 -0.87 15.33
C PHE A 179 -9.42 -1.46 16.47
N SER A 180 -10.36 -0.71 17.06
CA SER A 180 -11.30 -1.24 18.05
C SER A 180 -12.43 -2.11 17.44
N ASN A 181 -12.68 -1.99 16.15
CA ASN A 181 -13.74 -2.70 15.45
C ASN A 181 -13.16 -3.75 14.49
N SER A 182 -13.51 -5.01 14.69
CA SER A 182 -13.05 -6.12 13.83
C SER A 182 -13.46 -5.96 12.36
N ASN A 183 -14.62 -5.32 12.09
CA ASN A 183 -15.06 -5.04 10.72
C ASN A 183 -14.12 -4.03 10.04
N ASN A 184 -13.64 -3.00 10.74
CA ASN A 184 -12.69 -2.05 10.19
C ASN A 184 -11.34 -2.71 9.89
N ILE A 185 -10.88 -3.59 10.78
CA ILE A 185 -9.66 -4.40 10.54
C ILE A 185 -9.83 -5.25 9.28
N LYS A 186 -11.00 -5.87 9.11
CA LYS A 186 -11.30 -6.66 7.91
C LYS A 186 -11.26 -5.82 6.63
N LEU A 187 -11.73 -4.56 6.65
CA LEU A 187 -11.62 -3.66 5.50
C LEU A 187 -10.17 -3.43 5.11
N LEU A 188 -9.26 -3.25 6.09
CA LEU A 188 -7.82 -3.14 5.83
C LEU A 188 -7.24 -4.45 5.28
N GLN A 189 -7.66 -5.61 5.81
CA GLN A 189 -7.25 -6.93 5.30
C GLN A 189 -7.70 -7.16 3.86
N ASP A 190 -8.85 -6.64 3.48
CA ASP A 190 -9.39 -6.69 2.12
C ASP A 190 -8.78 -5.63 1.20
N GLY A 191 -7.79 -4.86 1.66
CA GLY A 191 -7.14 -3.79 0.89
C GLY A 191 -8.08 -2.63 0.55
N LYS A 192 -9.15 -2.42 1.30
CA LYS A 192 -10.12 -1.32 1.10
C LYS A 192 -9.64 -0.03 1.75
N LEU A 193 -8.44 0.38 1.40
CA LEU A 193 -7.76 1.57 1.90
C LEU A 193 -7.43 2.52 0.76
N VAL A 194 -7.73 3.80 0.95
CA VAL A 194 -7.36 4.90 0.05
C VAL A 194 -6.64 5.97 0.85
N ILE A 195 -5.56 6.47 0.29
CA ILE A 195 -4.80 7.61 0.82
C ILE A 195 -5.04 8.81 -0.10
N ILE A 196 -5.54 9.91 0.45
CA ILE A 196 -5.70 11.19 -0.23
C ILE A 196 -4.50 12.09 0.10
N LYS A 197 -3.82 12.57 -0.96
CA LYS A 197 -2.63 13.44 -0.86
C LYS A 197 -2.95 14.86 -1.26
#